data_0d682fc023ad2bd2ab375d40d0e3363c
#
_entry.id   0d682fc023ad2bd2ab375d40d0e3363c
#
_cell.length_a   1.000
_cell.length_b   1.000
_cell.length_c   1.000
_cell.angle_alpha   90.00
_cell.angle_beta   90.00
_cell.angle_gamma   90.00
#
_symmetry.space_group_name_H-M   'P 1'
#
loop_
_entity.id
_entity.type
_entity.pdbx_description
1 polymer ?
#
loop_
_entity_poly.entity_id
_entity_poly.type
_entity_poly.pdbx_seq_one_letter_code
_entity_poly.pdbx_strand_id
1 'polypeptide(L)'
;MGKRISIKKKIFSIFLIFIIILVGYGIPYADPTESMLQLHNNPGYIVRSETIRVVTAYNAGDPRQTDDTPCISASGENICKALAKGKKRCAANFVPLGSRLYVEKIGVCLVTDRTNKRYRNRVDIAMQRDEYHKARRFGRQKLTVKIIDISQEPH
;
A
#
# COMPACT_ATOMS: atom_id res chain seq x y z
N MET A 1 20.36 45.61 47.75
CA MET A 1 20.37 44.16 48.03
C MET A 1 19.63 43.47 46.88
N GLY A 2 20.33 43.02 45.86
CA GLY A 2 19.73 42.37 44.70
C GLY A 2 19.63 40.86 44.90
N LYS A 3 18.41 40.29 44.84
CA LYS A 3 18.18 38.86 44.91
C LYS A 3 18.67 38.19 43.62
N ARG A 4 19.79 37.45 43.66
CA ARG A 4 20.19 36.52 42.61
C ARG A 4 19.15 35.37 42.54
N ILE A 5 18.22 35.47 41.58
CA ILE A 5 17.34 34.35 41.26
C ILE A 5 18.18 33.30 40.53
N SER A 6 18.34 32.13 41.16
CA SER A 6 19.21 31.06 40.69
C SER A 6 18.82 30.62 39.25
N ILE A 7 19.77 30.71 38.35
CA ILE A 7 19.65 30.28 36.95
C ILE A 7 19.10 28.84 36.83
N LYS A 8 19.41 27.97 37.81
CA LYS A 8 18.91 26.61 37.88
C LYS A 8 17.39 26.50 37.95
N LYS A 9 16.70 27.44 38.68
CA LYS A 9 15.22 27.44 38.75
C LYS A 9 14.57 27.87 37.44
N LYS A 10 15.20 28.79 36.64
CA LYS A 10 14.69 29.17 35.33
C LYS A 10 14.82 28.03 34.30
N ILE A 11 15.94 27.33 34.31
CA ILE A 11 16.17 26.19 33.40
C ILE A 11 15.17 25.07 33.67
N PHE A 12 14.91 24.77 34.93
CA PHE A 12 13.96 23.73 35.34
C PHE A 12 12.51 24.07 34.94
N SER A 13 12.11 25.35 35.06
CA SER A 13 10.79 25.81 34.63
C SER A 13 10.59 25.75 33.12
N ILE A 14 11.62 26.07 32.34
CA ILE A 14 11.58 25.98 30.87
C ILE A 14 11.50 24.52 30.42
N PHE A 15 12.22 23.61 31.10
CA PHE A 15 12.18 22.18 30.76
C PHE A 15 10.80 21.56 31.06
N LEU A 16 10.15 21.99 32.16
CA LEU A 16 8.81 21.52 32.52
C LEU A 16 7.74 21.99 31.53
N ILE A 17 7.85 23.24 31.04
CA ILE A 17 6.96 23.79 30.00
C ILE A 17 7.15 23.04 28.68
N PHE A 18 8.40 22.68 28.32
CA PHE A 18 8.67 21.92 27.08
C PHE A 18 8.08 20.50 27.15
N ILE A 19 8.11 19.84 28.32
CA ILE A 19 7.51 18.51 28.50
C ILE A 19 5.97 18.60 28.39
N ILE A 20 5.36 19.66 28.94
CA ILE A 20 3.89 19.84 28.87
C ILE A 20 3.45 20.11 27.42
N ILE A 21 4.25 20.83 26.63
CA ILE A 21 3.96 21.06 25.21
C ILE A 21 4.08 19.76 24.40
N LEU A 22 5.08 18.92 24.69
CA LEU A 22 5.24 17.62 24.00
C LEU A 22 4.14 16.61 24.33
N VAL A 23 3.56 16.68 25.53
CA VAL A 23 2.43 15.83 25.93
C VAL A 23 1.09 16.38 25.42
N GLY A 24 1.00 17.71 25.21
CA GLY A 24 -0.22 18.38 24.71
C GLY A 24 -0.44 18.28 23.20
N TYR A 25 0.61 18.08 22.41
CA TYR A 25 0.49 17.73 20.99
C TYR A 25 0.49 16.21 20.86
N GLY A 26 -0.61 15.59 21.29
CA GLY A 26 -0.89 14.18 20.99
C GLY A 26 -0.91 14.01 19.48
N ILE A 27 0.25 13.70 18.88
CA ILE A 27 0.27 13.12 17.53
C ILE A 27 -0.50 11.81 17.70
N PRO A 28 -1.65 11.63 17.06
CA PRO A 28 -2.36 10.37 17.14
C PRO A 28 -1.40 9.31 16.57
N TYR A 29 -0.80 8.52 17.46
CA TYR A 29 -0.09 7.31 17.07
C TYR A 29 -1.17 6.39 16.52
N ALA A 30 -1.33 6.39 15.20
CA ALA A 30 -2.23 5.47 14.54
C ALA A 30 -1.68 4.06 14.80
N ASP A 31 -2.31 3.34 15.71
CA ASP A 31 -1.99 1.96 16.02
C ASP A 31 -2.13 1.14 14.73
N PRO A 32 -1.07 0.46 14.26
CA PRO A 32 -1.14 -0.39 13.08
C PRO A 32 -2.24 -1.45 13.16
N THR A 33 -2.62 -1.85 14.38
CA THR A 33 -3.72 -2.78 14.62
C THR A 33 -5.09 -2.17 14.33
N GLU A 34 -5.29 -0.87 14.54
CA GLU A 34 -6.56 -0.20 14.27
C GLU A 34 -6.84 -0.10 12.76
N SER A 35 -5.80 0.15 11.95
CA SER A 35 -5.92 0.14 10.47
C SER A 35 -6.24 -1.25 9.92
N MET A 36 -5.74 -2.30 10.55
CA MET A 36 -6.04 -3.71 10.21
C MET A 36 -7.45 -4.10 10.65
N LEU A 37 -7.90 -3.63 11.81
CA LEU A 37 -9.26 -3.89 12.32
C LEU A 37 -10.33 -3.18 11.47
N GLN A 38 -10.07 -1.95 11.04
CA GLN A 38 -10.98 -1.20 10.16
C GLN A 38 -11.17 -1.87 8.79
N LEU A 39 -10.13 -2.54 8.26
CA LEU A 39 -10.25 -3.27 7.02
C LEU A 39 -11.06 -4.57 7.16
N HIS A 40 -10.99 -5.19 8.34
CA HIS A 40 -11.78 -6.39 8.66
C HIS A 40 -13.27 -6.06 8.89
N ASN A 41 -13.54 -4.85 9.39
CA ASN A 41 -14.89 -4.33 9.66
C ASN A 41 -15.42 -3.40 8.56
N ASN A 42 -14.74 -3.30 7.41
CA ASN A 42 -15.24 -2.51 6.29
C ASN A 42 -16.45 -3.23 5.66
N PRO A 43 -17.68 -2.68 5.79
CA PRO A 43 -18.89 -3.33 5.28
C PRO A 43 -18.89 -3.55 3.77
N GLY A 44 -17.89 -2.98 3.05
CA GLY A 44 -17.75 -3.09 1.61
C GLY A 44 -16.94 -4.30 1.09
N TYR A 45 -16.30 -5.12 1.95
CA TYR A 45 -15.46 -6.25 1.50
C TYR A 45 -15.69 -7.52 2.31
N ILE A 46 -15.75 -8.64 1.60
CA ILE A 46 -15.70 -9.98 2.18
C ILE A 46 -14.30 -10.56 1.90
N VAL A 47 -13.57 -10.93 2.94
CA VAL A 47 -12.26 -11.59 2.81
C VAL A 47 -12.47 -13.08 2.59
N ARG A 48 -12.03 -13.60 1.43
CA ARG A 48 -12.11 -15.03 1.09
C ARG A 48 -10.91 -15.81 1.58
N SER A 49 -9.73 -15.22 1.50
CA SER A 49 -8.51 -15.82 2.03
C SER A 49 -7.46 -14.75 2.30
N GLU A 50 -6.53 -15.06 3.20
CA GLU A 50 -5.41 -14.20 3.57
C GLU A 50 -4.13 -15.04 3.62
N THR A 51 -3.05 -14.55 3.01
CA THR A 51 -1.77 -15.25 2.95
C THR A 51 -0.62 -14.27 2.76
N ILE A 52 0.54 -14.54 3.36
CA ILE A 52 1.76 -13.78 3.05
C ILE A 52 2.29 -14.23 1.69
N ARG A 53 2.52 -13.26 0.79
CA ARG A 53 3.04 -13.51 -0.57
C ARG A 53 4.22 -12.64 -0.88
N VAL A 54 5.01 -13.05 -1.86
CA VAL A 54 6.03 -12.19 -2.47
C VAL A 54 5.31 -11.18 -3.35
N VAL A 55 5.56 -9.90 -3.09
CA VAL A 55 5.04 -8.78 -3.86
C VAL A 55 6.21 -8.03 -4.48
N THR A 56 6.11 -7.74 -5.75
CA THR A 56 7.06 -6.96 -6.55
C THR A 56 6.31 -5.90 -7.34
N ALA A 57 7.02 -5.05 -8.07
CA ALA A 57 6.41 -4.06 -8.96
C ALA A 57 7.06 -4.11 -10.34
N TYR A 58 6.29 -3.77 -11.37
CA TYR A 58 6.76 -3.61 -12.74
C TYR A 58 6.21 -2.33 -13.35
N ASN A 59 6.87 -1.81 -14.38
CA ASN A 59 6.42 -0.62 -15.08
C ASN A 59 5.69 -1.03 -16.37
N ALA A 60 4.36 -0.83 -16.38
CA ALA A 60 3.55 -0.98 -17.59
C ALA A 60 4.01 0.05 -18.65
N GLY A 61 4.01 -0.36 -19.91
CA GLY A 61 4.52 0.48 -21.00
C GLY A 61 6.05 0.43 -21.19
N ASP A 62 6.78 -0.35 -20.38
CA ASP A 62 8.22 -0.59 -20.59
C ASP A 62 8.43 -1.95 -21.28
N PRO A 63 8.85 -1.98 -22.57
CA PRO A 63 9.01 -3.23 -23.32
C PRO A 63 10.12 -4.14 -22.77
N ARG A 64 10.95 -3.65 -21.86
CA ARG A 64 11.97 -4.47 -21.16
C ARG A 64 11.40 -5.29 -20.01
N GLN A 65 10.20 -4.95 -19.54
CA GLN A 65 9.53 -5.57 -18.38
C GLN A 65 8.21 -6.26 -18.75
N THR A 66 7.75 -6.05 -19.97
CA THR A 66 6.50 -6.57 -20.53
C THR A 66 6.79 -7.33 -21.83
N ASP A 67 5.74 -7.77 -22.51
CA ASP A 67 5.82 -8.39 -23.84
C ASP A 67 5.78 -7.35 -24.97
N ASP A 68 5.51 -7.81 -26.19
CA ASP A 68 5.45 -6.97 -27.40
C ASP A 68 4.29 -5.94 -27.37
N THR A 69 3.37 -6.07 -26.43
CA THR A 69 2.23 -5.17 -26.24
C THR A 69 2.25 -4.50 -24.86
N PRO A 70 3.25 -3.64 -24.57
CA PRO A 70 3.58 -3.23 -23.19
C PRO A 70 2.50 -2.46 -22.44
N CYS A 71 1.45 -2.01 -23.11
CA CYS A 71 0.29 -1.37 -22.48
C CYS A 71 -0.97 -2.25 -22.46
N ILE A 72 -0.94 -3.46 -23.02
CA ILE A 72 -2.09 -4.37 -23.04
C ILE A 72 -1.84 -5.50 -22.03
N SER A 73 -2.70 -5.61 -21.03
CA SER A 73 -2.63 -6.67 -20.02
C SER A 73 -3.25 -7.98 -20.54
N ALA A 74 -3.02 -9.09 -19.83
CA ALA A 74 -3.57 -10.40 -20.17
C ALA A 74 -5.12 -10.44 -20.24
N SER A 75 -5.81 -9.49 -19.60
CA SER A 75 -7.27 -9.33 -19.72
C SER A 75 -7.72 -8.55 -20.96
N GLY A 76 -6.79 -8.02 -21.78
CA GLY A 76 -7.09 -7.13 -22.90
C GLY A 76 -7.28 -5.66 -22.50
N GLU A 77 -7.21 -5.32 -21.20
CA GLU A 77 -7.32 -3.93 -20.76
C GLU A 77 -6.07 -3.11 -21.15
N ASN A 78 -6.27 -1.87 -21.58
CA ASN A 78 -5.16 -0.92 -21.71
C ASN A 78 -4.75 -0.45 -20.30
N ILE A 79 -3.76 -1.15 -19.73
CA ILE A 79 -3.29 -0.94 -18.36
C ILE A 79 -2.63 0.44 -18.17
N CYS A 80 -1.96 0.97 -19.20
CA CYS A 80 -1.34 2.30 -19.15
C CYS A 80 -2.41 3.38 -18.98
N LYS A 81 -3.53 3.30 -19.70
CA LYS A 81 -4.67 4.22 -19.54
C LYS A 81 -5.35 4.04 -18.19
N ALA A 82 -5.44 2.81 -17.68
CA ALA A 82 -6.03 2.54 -16.37
C ALA A 82 -5.20 3.17 -15.24
N LEU A 83 -3.88 2.99 -15.28
CA LEU A 83 -2.95 3.57 -14.31
C LEU A 83 -2.95 5.10 -14.35
N ALA A 84 -2.98 5.71 -15.53
CA ALA A 84 -3.08 7.17 -15.70
C ALA A 84 -4.36 7.76 -15.07
N LYS A 85 -5.43 6.96 -14.95
CA LYS A 85 -6.67 7.30 -14.24
C LYS A 85 -6.62 6.97 -12.73
N GLY A 86 -5.46 6.65 -12.18
CA GLY A 86 -5.29 6.29 -10.76
C GLY A 86 -5.83 4.90 -10.39
N LYS A 87 -6.24 4.07 -11.35
CA LYS A 87 -6.74 2.72 -11.08
C LYS A 87 -5.58 1.78 -10.76
N LYS A 88 -5.61 1.13 -9.61
CA LYS A 88 -4.59 0.15 -9.21
C LYS A 88 -4.81 -1.18 -9.93
N ARG A 89 -3.75 -1.71 -10.55
CA ARG A 89 -3.72 -2.97 -11.29
C ARG A 89 -2.59 -3.86 -10.78
N CYS A 90 -2.77 -5.15 -10.89
CA CYS A 90 -1.74 -6.12 -10.54
C CYS A 90 -1.81 -7.36 -11.43
N ALA A 91 -0.68 -8.08 -11.48
CA ALA A 91 -0.55 -9.37 -12.12
C ALA A 91 -0.45 -10.46 -11.07
N ALA A 92 -1.16 -11.56 -11.26
CA ALA A 92 -1.11 -12.74 -10.38
C ALA A 92 -1.54 -14.00 -11.15
N ASN A 93 -0.94 -15.17 -10.79
CA ASN A 93 -1.26 -16.45 -11.45
C ASN A 93 -2.16 -17.35 -10.59
N PHE A 94 -2.36 -17.07 -9.32
CA PHE A 94 -3.07 -17.91 -8.36
C PHE A 94 -4.57 -17.59 -8.21
N VAL A 95 -5.05 -16.58 -8.90
CA VAL A 95 -6.47 -16.17 -8.95
C VAL A 95 -6.91 -15.91 -10.38
N PRO A 96 -8.21 -15.99 -10.72
CA PRO A 96 -8.74 -15.59 -12.02
C PRO A 96 -8.45 -14.11 -12.33
N LEU A 97 -8.42 -13.75 -13.63
CA LEU A 97 -8.49 -12.34 -14.05
C LEU A 97 -9.82 -11.74 -13.57
N GLY A 98 -9.80 -10.48 -13.18
CA GLY A 98 -10.96 -9.80 -12.58
C GLY A 98 -11.06 -9.95 -11.06
N SER A 99 -10.25 -10.81 -10.42
CA SER A 99 -10.19 -10.91 -8.96
C SER A 99 -9.68 -9.62 -8.34
N ARG A 100 -10.12 -9.29 -7.14
CA ARG A 100 -9.62 -8.17 -6.34
C ARG A 100 -8.71 -8.68 -5.24
N LEU A 101 -7.54 -8.08 -5.14
CA LEU A 101 -6.59 -8.34 -4.07
C LEU A 101 -6.43 -7.08 -3.23
N TYR A 102 -6.55 -7.22 -1.91
CA TYR A 102 -5.99 -6.23 -0.99
C TYR A 102 -4.55 -6.63 -0.72
N VAL A 103 -3.63 -5.72 -0.96
CA VAL A 103 -2.19 -5.89 -0.72
C VAL A 103 -1.78 -4.87 0.35
N GLU A 104 -1.22 -5.38 1.43
CA GLU A 104 -0.68 -4.55 2.53
C GLU A 104 0.18 -3.40 1.99
N LYS A 105 0.05 -2.19 2.54
CA LYS A 105 0.74 -0.94 2.12
C LYS A 105 0.35 -0.40 0.72
N ILE A 106 -0.35 -1.18 -0.11
CA ILE A 106 -0.76 -0.80 -1.47
C ILE A 106 -2.25 -0.50 -1.53
N GLY A 107 -3.06 -1.28 -0.80
CA GLY A 107 -4.52 -1.26 -0.88
C GLY A 107 -5.05 -2.22 -1.94
N VAL A 108 -6.28 -1.98 -2.41
CA VAL A 108 -6.97 -2.85 -3.35
C VAL A 108 -6.46 -2.66 -4.77
N CYS A 109 -6.11 -3.76 -5.46
CA CYS A 109 -5.83 -3.79 -6.90
C CYS A 109 -6.69 -4.82 -7.62
N LEU A 110 -7.02 -4.56 -8.87
CA LEU A 110 -7.70 -5.50 -9.75
C LEU A 110 -6.66 -6.33 -10.52
N VAL A 111 -6.80 -7.64 -10.51
CA VAL A 111 -5.94 -8.56 -11.28
C VAL A 111 -6.37 -8.54 -12.73
N THR A 112 -5.60 -7.86 -13.57
CA THR A 112 -5.84 -7.75 -15.01
C THR A 112 -4.72 -8.39 -15.83
N ASP A 113 -3.65 -8.82 -15.16
CA ASP A 113 -2.47 -9.32 -15.84
C ASP A 113 -1.94 -10.62 -15.21
N ARG A 114 -0.97 -11.24 -15.87
CA ARG A 114 -0.31 -12.46 -15.45
C ARG A 114 1.17 -12.22 -15.21
N THR A 115 1.71 -12.82 -14.15
CA THR A 115 3.15 -12.90 -13.93
C THR A 115 3.74 -14.03 -14.80
N ASN A 116 5.08 -14.03 -14.96
CA ASN A 116 5.75 -15.16 -15.60
C ASN A 116 5.33 -16.49 -14.93
N LYS A 117 5.10 -17.56 -15.71
CA LYS A 117 4.61 -18.88 -15.25
C LYS A 117 5.43 -19.50 -14.12
N ARG A 118 6.72 -19.18 -14.02
CA ARG A 118 7.59 -19.62 -12.90
C ARG A 118 7.22 -19.01 -11.55
N TYR A 119 6.46 -17.91 -11.52
CA TYR A 119 6.08 -17.20 -10.30
C TYR A 119 4.62 -17.48 -9.92
N ARG A 120 4.33 -18.68 -9.45
CA ARG A 120 2.95 -19.12 -9.17
C ARG A 120 2.28 -18.35 -8.02
N ASN A 121 3.06 -17.90 -7.03
CA ASN A 121 2.53 -17.31 -5.78
C ASN A 121 2.95 -15.83 -5.59
N ARG A 122 3.26 -15.12 -6.68
CA ARG A 122 3.67 -13.72 -6.65
C ARG A 122 2.52 -12.81 -7.03
N VAL A 123 2.55 -11.61 -6.46
CA VAL A 123 1.79 -10.45 -6.95
C VAL A 123 2.77 -9.44 -7.51
N ASP A 124 2.54 -8.96 -8.72
CA ASP A 124 3.30 -7.88 -9.35
C ASP A 124 2.39 -6.65 -9.47
N ILE A 125 2.77 -5.56 -8.79
CA ILE A 125 2.02 -4.30 -8.81
C ILE A 125 2.39 -3.52 -10.08
N ALA A 126 1.39 -3.19 -10.89
CA ALA A 126 1.60 -2.35 -12.05
C ALA A 126 1.80 -0.89 -11.63
N MET A 127 2.87 -0.27 -12.11
CA MET A 127 3.19 1.15 -11.95
C MET A 127 3.31 1.82 -13.33
N GLN A 128 3.16 3.12 -13.39
CA GLN A 128 3.36 3.87 -14.64
C GLN A 128 4.83 3.80 -15.10
N ARG A 129 5.07 4.02 -16.39
CA ARG A 129 6.42 3.93 -16.97
C ARG A 129 7.40 4.93 -16.35
N ASP A 130 6.94 6.12 -16.03
CA ASP A 130 7.71 7.18 -15.39
C ASP A 130 7.99 6.93 -13.90
N GLU A 131 7.25 6.00 -13.27
CA GLU A 131 7.48 5.58 -11.88
C GLU A 131 8.60 4.53 -11.73
N TYR A 132 9.54 4.42 -12.67
CA TYR A 132 10.61 3.42 -12.65
C TYR A 132 11.42 3.38 -11.36
N HIS A 133 11.82 4.54 -10.84
CA HIS A 133 12.57 4.61 -9.57
C HIS A 133 11.72 4.17 -8.37
N LYS A 134 10.41 4.39 -8.40
CA LYS A 134 9.48 3.93 -7.36
C LYS A 134 9.35 2.40 -7.39
N ALA A 135 9.20 1.81 -8.57
CA ALA A 135 9.17 0.35 -8.74
C ALA A 135 10.47 -0.30 -8.25
N ARG A 136 11.63 0.29 -8.58
CA ARG A 136 12.93 -0.20 -8.09
C ARG A 136 13.08 -0.10 -6.58
N ARG A 137 12.66 1.01 -5.96
CA ARG A 137 12.69 1.17 -4.49
C ARG A 137 11.71 0.24 -3.79
N PHE A 138 10.57 -0.05 -4.41
CA PHE A 138 9.62 -1.01 -3.88
C PHE A 138 10.26 -2.39 -3.73
N GLY A 139 11.02 -2.82 -4.74
CA GLY A 139 11.80 -4.04 -4.72
C GLY A 139 10.93 -5.29 -4.53
N ARG A 140 11.44 -6.26 -3.75
CA ARG A 140 10.78 -7.52 -3.43
C ARG A 140 10.44 -7.55 -1.94
N GLN A 141 9.15 -7.62 -1.61
CA GLN A 141 8.65 -7.63 -0.24
C GLN A 141 7.83 -8.90 0.02
N LYS A 142 7.74 -9.31 1.28
CA LYS A 142 6.75 -10.29 1.75
C LYS A 142 5.65 -9.49 2.44
N LEU A 143 4.45 -9.47 1.89
CA LEU A 143 3.32 -8.69 2.37
C LEU A 143 2.09 -9.57 2.52
N THR A 144 1.20 -9.17 3.41
CA THR A 144 -0.13 -9.77 3.54
C THR A 144 -0.95 -9.45 2.29
N VAL A 145 -1.50 -10.50 1.68
CA VAL A 145 -2.40 -10.40 0.52
C VAL A 145 -3.71 -11.08 0.85
N LYS A 146 -4.81 -10.34 0.71
CA LYS A 146 -6.17 -10.87 0.90
C LYS A 146 -6.87 -10.95 -0.45
N ILE A 147 -7.52 -12.07 -0.73
CA ILE A 147 -8.49 -12.18 -1.82
C ILE A 147 -9.81 -11.66 -1.29
N ILE A 148 -10.39 -10.67 -1.95
CA ILE A 148 -11.60 -9.98 -1.48
C ILE A 148 -12.68 -9.95 -2.56
N ASP A 149 -13.94 -10.03 -2.10
CA ASP A 149 -15.12 -9.70 -2.90
C ASP A 149 -15.71 -8.38 -2.39
N ILE A 150 -16.30 -7.59 -3.28
CA ILE A 150 -17.11 -6.45 -2.85
C ILE A 150 -18.44 -7.01 -2.37
N SER A 151 -18.81 -6.73 -1.12
CA SER A 151 -20.18 -6.98 -0.67
C SER A 151 -21.12 -6.10 -1.52
N GLN A 152 -22.08 -6.72 -2.18
CA GLN A 152 -23.15 -5.96 -2.83
C GLN A 152 -23.96 -5.33 -1.71
N GLU A 153 -24.13 -4.00 -1.73
CA GLU A 153 -25.16 -3.39 -0.89
C GLU A 153 -26.51 -4.01 -1.29
N PRO A 154 -27.33 -4.42 -0.32
CA PRO A 154 -28.71 -4.82 -0.65
C PRO A 154 -29.41 -3.63 -1.29
N HIS A 155 -29.96 -3.83 -2.48
CA HIS A 155 -30.80 -2.88 -3.20
C HIS A 155 -32.04 -2.53 -2.40
#